data_51203afe4ce6b2266ef303dff8c2abb1
#
_entry.id   51203afe4ce6b2266ef303dff8c2abb1
#
_cell.length_a   1.000
_cell.length_b   1.000
_cell.length_c   1.000
_cell.angle_alpha   90.00
_cell.angle_beta   90.00
_cell.angle_gamma   90.00
#
_symmetry.space_group_name_H-M   'P 1'
#
loop_
_entity.id
_entity.type
_entity.pdbx_description
1 polymer ?
#
loop_
_entity_poly.entity_id
_entity_poly.type
_entity_poly.pdbx_seq_one_letter_code
_entity_poly.pdbx_strand_id
1 'polypeptide(L)'
;MNPPHLEKLRNEIAEDDVATLIYTSGTTGKPKGIVHSQAGYLTAVMTTHSYVFDLKPDSDVYWCGADIGWVTGHSYIVYGPLCNGATSIMFEGVPTFPDAGRFWQVVSKFKATVFYTAPTAIRSLIRLGEEWP
;
A
#
# COMPACT_ATOMS: atom_id res chain seq x y z
N MET A 1 11.69 17.12 16.40
CA MET A 1 12.43 18.12 15.58
C MET A 1 12.99 17.41 14.35
N ASN A 2 12.68 17.89 13.16
CA ASN A 2 13.32 17.36 11.95
C ASN A 2 14.78 17.84 11.87
N PRO A 3 15.73 16.96 11.49
CA PRO A 3 17.11 17.39 11.29
C PRO A 3 17.19 18.49 10.20
N PRO A 4 18.03 19.53 10.37
CA PRO A 4 18.09 20.66 9.43
C PRO A 4 18.35 20.27 7.97
N HIS A 5 19.08 19.16 7.75
CA HIS A 5 19.34 18.68 6.39
C HIS A 5 18.10 18.11 5.68
N LEU A 6 17.14 17.54 6.41
CA LEU A 6 15.89 17.05 5.82
C LEU A 6 14.99 18.21 5.38
N GLU A 7 14.98 19.29 6.13
CA GLU A 7 14.23 20.49 5.79
C GLU A 7 14.77 21.15 4.51
N LYS A 8 16.10 21.20 4.39
CA LYS A 8 16.75 21.66 3.16
C LYS A 8 16.36 20.79 1.95
N LEU A 9 16.48 19.47 2.08
CA LEU A 9 16.12 18.55 1.00
C LEU A 9 14.65 18.68 0.58
N ARG A 10 13.73 18.82 1.55
CA ARG A 10 12.31 19.04 1.24
C ARG A 10 12.06 20.30 0.43
N ASN A 11 12.82 21.37 0.68
CA ASN A 11 12.68 22.64 -0.01
C ASN A 11 13.32 22.64 -1.42
N GLU A 12 14.16 21.65 -1.70
CA GLU A 12 14.82 21.48 -3.00
C GLU A 12 14.01 20.57 -3.97
N ILE A 13 13.03 19.81 -3.46
CA ILE A 13 12.20 18.92 -4.28
C ILE A 13 11.10 19.73 -4.97
N ALA A 14 11.05 19.66 -6.31
CA ALA A 14 10.01 20.25 -7.11
C ALA A 14 8.87 19.27 -7.40
N GLU A 15 7.70 19.78 -7.76
CA GLU A 15 6.49 18.98 -8.02
C GLU A 15 6.65 18.02 -9.20
N ASP A 16 7.46 18.42 -10.20
CA ASP A 16 7.74 17.67 -11.41
C ASP A 16 9.01 16.80 -11.33
N ASP A 17 9.75 16.86 -10.20
CA ASP A 17 10.85 15.94 -9.98
C ASP A 17 10.38 14.49 -10.02
N VAL A 18 11.25 13.59 -10.49
CA VAL A 18 10.97 12.17 -10.56
C VAL A 18 10.87 11.58 -9.16
N ALA A 19 9.70 11.08 -8.80
CA ALA A 19 9.49 10.35 -7.56
C ALA A 19 9.95 8.90 -7.67
N THR A 20 9.57 8.23 -8.76
CA THR A 20 9.89 6.82 -8.98
C THR A 20 9.81 6.44 -10.46
N LEU A 21 10.57 5.42 -10.82
CA LEU A 21 10.50 4.74 -12.12
C LEU A 21 9.97 3.32 -11.90
N ILE A 22 8.83 3.03 -12.52
CA ILE A 22 8.21 1.71 -12.42
C ILE A 22 8.32 1.01 -13.76
N TYR A 23 9.08 -0.08 -13.79
CA TYR A 23 9.23 -0.88 -15.00
C TYR A 23 8.11 -1.90 -15.11
N THR A 24 7.47 -1.92 -16.27
CA THR A 24 6.45 -2.90 -16.62
C THR A 24 6.91 -3.79 -17.75
N SER A 25 6.36 -5.00 -17.83
CA SER A 25 6.69 -6.01 -18.84
C SER A 25 6.21 -5.66 -20.25
N GLY A 26 6.04 -4.47 -20.64
CA GLY A 26 5.59 -3.97 -21.95
C GLY A 26 5.06 -5.01 -22.94
N THR A 27 4.00 -4.69 -23.66
CA THR A 27 3.37 -5.59 -24.66
C THR A 27 4.31 -5.99 -25.83
N THR A 28 5.43 -5.32 -25.99
CA THR A 28 6.41 -5.54 -27.08
C THR A 28 7.66 -6.29 -26.65
N GLY A 29 7.66 -6.93 -25.47
CA GLY A 29 8.76 -7.75 -24.96
C GLY A 29 9.92 -6.99 -24.28
N LYS A 30 10.04 -5.68 -24.45
CA LYS A 30 11.00 -4.86 -23.71
C LYS A 30 10.32 -4.16 -22.55
N PRO A 31 10.89 -4.21 -21.32
CA PRO A 31 10.34 -3.46 -20.19
C PRO A 31 10.26 -1.96 -20.51
N LYS A 32 9.15 -1.34 -20.12
CA LYS A 32 8.95 0.11 -20.23
C LYS A 32 9.03 0.74 -18.86
N GLY A 33 9.88 1.75 -18.70
CA GLY A 33 9.97 2.56 -17.49
C GLY A 33 8.90 3.64 -17.51
N ILE A 34 7.96 3.56 -16.57
CA ILE A 34 6.95 4.58 -16.35
C ILE A 34 7.49 5.58 -15.35
N VAL A 35 7.56 6.85 -15.76
CA VAL A 35 8.01 7.96 -14.92
C VAL A 35 6.83 8.49 -14.11
N HIS A 36 7.00 8.56 -12.81
CA HIS A 36 6.06 9.20 -11.90
C HIS A 36 6.72 10.42 -11.26
N SER A 37 6.10 11.60 -11.40
CA SER A 37 6.56 12.82 -10.72
C SER A 37 6.08 12.84 -9.27
N GLN A 38 6.69 13.70 -8.45
CA GLN A 38 6.33 13.87 -7.04
C GLN A 38 4.86 14.22 -6.86
N ALA A 39 4.39 15.31 -7.45
CA ALA A 39 3.00 15.73 -7.33
C ALA A 39 2.04 14.73 -7.98
N GLY A 40 2.35 14.22 -9.17
CA GLY A 40 1.48 13.30 -9.91
C GLY A 40 1.26 11.99 -9.15
N TYR A 41 2.32 11.39 -8.64
CA TYR A 41 2.22 10.14 -7.89
C TYR A 41 1.47 10.31 -6.57
N LEU A 42 1.86 11.31 -5.75
CA LEU A 42 1.23 11.54 -4.46
C LEU A 42 -0.25 11.92 -4.59
N THR A 43 -0.59 12.79 -5.55
CA THR A 43 -2.00 13.14 -5.82
C THR A 43 -2.82 11.92 -6.21
N ALA A 44 -2.29 11.07 -7.09
CA ALA A 44 -2.99 9.86 -7.53
C ALA A 44 -3.22 8.88 -6.37
N VAL A 45 -2.19 8.57 -5.58
CA VAL A 45 -2.33 7.61 -4.48
C VAL A 45 -3.19 8.15 -3.34
N MET A 46 -3.08 9.42 -3.01
CA MET A 46 -3.91 10.08 -2.00
C MET A 46 -5.39 10.03 -2.40
N THR A 47 -5.71 10.45 -3.63
CA THR A 47 -7.07 10.51 -4.14
C THR A 47 -7.69 9.13 -4.24
N THR A 48 -6.99 8.18 -4.85
CA THR A 48 -7.52 6.82 -5.02
C THR A 48 -7.65 6.10 -3.69
N HIS A 49 -6.73 6.27 -2.76
CA HIS A 49 -6.83 5.68 -1.43
C HIS A 49 -8.04 6.23 -0.67
N SER A 50 -8.28 7.55 -0.70
CA SER A 50 -9.44 8.15 -0.04
C SER A 50 -10.76 7.68 -0.65
N TYR A 51 -10.91 7.77 -1.99
CA TYR A 51 -12.19 7.53 -2.66
C TYR A 51 -12.52 6.05 -2.82
N VAL A 52 -11.56 5.21 -3.17
CA VAL A 52 -11.81 3.79 -3.41
C VAL A 52 -12.14 3.05 -2.11
N PHE A 53 -11.48 3.42 -1.02
CA PHE A 53 -11.72 2.80 0.28
C PHE A 53 -12.74 3.54 1.13
N ASP A 54 -13.27 4.68 0.65
CA ASP A 54 -14.19 5.54 1.42
C ASP A 54 -13.66 5.79 2.84
N LEU A 55 -12.36 6.06 2.92
CA LEU A 55 -11.61 6.10 4.16
C LEU A 55 -12.08 7.24 5.07
N LYS A 56 -12.28 6.90 6.35
CA LYS A 56 -12.58 7.84 7.42
C LYS A 56 -11.44 7.81 8.45
N PRO A 57 -10.46 8.73 8.35
CA PRO A 57 -9.22 8.68 9.13
C PRO A 57 -9.42 8.59 10.65
N ASP A 58 -10.50 9.20 11.17
CA ASP A 58 -10.78 9.23 12.60
C ASP A 58 -11.31 7.92 13.17
N SER A 59 -11.84 7.03 12.34
CA SER A 59 -12.51 5.81 12.78
C SER A 59 -12.00 4.54 12.13
N ASP A 60 -11.43 4.64 10.94
CA ASP A 60 -10.99 3.46 10.20
C ASP A 60 -9.60 3.00 10.63
N VAL A 61 -9.46 1.69 10.68
CA VAL A 61 -8.19 0.98 10.77
C VAL A 61 -7.96 0.28 9.43
N TYR A 62 -7.07 0.82 8.65
CA TYR A 62 -6.77 0.34 7.30
C TYR A 62 -5.64 -0.70 7.32
N TRP A 63 -5.78 -1.74 6.53
CA TRP A 63 -4.72 -2.70 6.32
C TRP A 63 -4.59 -3.11 4.85
N CYS A 64 -3.40 -2.94 4.32
CA CYS A 64 -3.02 -3.48 3.02
C CYS A 64 -2.12 -4.70 3.20
N GLY A 65 -2.64 -5.88 2.84
CA GLY A 65 -1.90 -7.15 2.89
C GLY A 65 -1.14 -7.45 1.59
N ALA A 66 -0.60 -6.43 0.94
CA ALA A 66 0.26 -6.58 -0.23
C ALA A 66 1.74 -6.65 0.17
N ASP A 67 2.58 -7.13 -0.75
CA ASP A 67 4.03 -7.13 -0.59
C ASP A 67 4.58 -5.73 -0.87
N ILE A 68 5.46 -5.24 0.03
CA ILE A 68 6.08 -3.92 -0.10
C ILE A 68 7.03 -3.83 -1.30
N GLY A 69 7.51 -4.94 -1.83
CA GLY A 69 8.34 -4.99 -3.03
C GLY A 69 7.61 -4.65 -4.33
N TRP A 70 6.27 -4.54 -4.29
CA TRP A 70 5.44 -4.18 -5.44
C TRP A 70 4.93 -2.74 -5.34
N VAL A 71 4.59 -2.15 -6.49
CA VAL A 71 4.01 -0.79 -6.54
C VAL A 71 2.76 -0.65 -5.67
N THR A 72 1.95 -1.70 -5.57
CA THR A 72 0.78 -1.74 -4.68
C THR A 72 1.18 -1.53 -3.23
N GLY A 73 2.26 -2.15 -2.78
CA GLY A 73 2.79 -1.95 -1.44
C GLY A 73 3.25 -0.50 -1.22
N HIS A 74 4.05 0.05 -2.13
CA HIS A 74 4.47 1.46 -2.03
C HIS A 74 3.25 2.40 -1.99
N SER A 75 2.30 2.22 -2.91
CA SER A 75 1.16 3.12 -3.04
C SER A 75 0.17 3.01 -1.87
N TYR A 76 -0.12 1.79 -1.40
CA TYR A 76 -1.24 1.53 -0.49
C TYR A 76 -0.85 0.94 0.87
N ILE A 77 0.43 0.69 1.14
CA ILE A 77 0.93 0.48 2.51
C ILE A 77 1.55 1.77 3.05
N VAL A 78 2.27 2.52 2.19
CA VAL A 78 3.07 3.67 2.62
C VAL A 78 2.38 4.99 2.25
N TYR A 79 2.41 5.36 0.97
CA TYR A 79 2.10 6.74 0.58
C TYR A 79 0.62 7.10 0.71
N GLY A 80 -0.29 6.29 0.19
CA GLY A 80 -1.73 6.55 0.25
C GLY A 80 -2.26 6.71 1.68
N PRO A 81 -2.03 5.73 2.57
CA PRO A 81 -2.45 5.84 3.95
C PRO A 81 -1.84 7.03 4.69
N LEU A 82 -0.53 7.26 4.55
CA LEU A 82 0.15 8.36 5.24
C LEU A 82 -0.30 9.73 4.75
N CYS A 83 -0.52 9.91 3.44
CA CYS A 83 -1.04 11.16 2.88
C CYS A 83 -2.46 11.47 3.35
N ASN A 84 -3.24 10.45 3.70
CA ASN A 84 -4.62 10.61 4.18
C ASN A 84 -4.75 10.58 5.72
N GLY A 85 -3.64 10.52 6.45
CA GLY A 85 -3.65 10.45 7.92
C GLY A 85 -4.32 9.20 8.48
N ALA A 86 -4.31 8.10 7.72
CA ALA A 86 -4.96 6.85 8.12
C ALA A 86 -4.23 6.15 9.27
N THR A 87 -4.99 5.55 10.19
CA THR A 87 -4.44 4.52 11.07
C THR A 87 -4.23 3.26 10.24
N SER A 88 -2.96 2.87 10.04
CA SER A 88 -2.59 1.77 9.15
C SER A 88 -1.85 0.66 9.87
N ILE A 89 -2.21 -0.59 9.58
CA ILE A 89 -1.52 -1.76 10.09
C ILE A 89 -0.32 -2.06 9.17
N MET A 90 0.86 -2.11 9.75
CA MET A 90 2.06 -2.61 9.08
C MET A 90 2.34 -4.04 9.57
N PHE A 91 2.28 -4.98 8.64
CA PHE A 91 2.40 -6.40 8.92
C PHE A 91 3.71 -6.95 8.35
N GLU A 92 4.52 -7.52 9.21
CA GLU A 92 5.71 -8.27 8.84
C GLU A 92 5.43 -9.76 8.93
N GLY A 93 5.38 -10.44 7.78
CA GLY A 93 5.11 -11.87 7.71
C GLY A 93 4.48 -12.30 6.39
N VAL A 94 4.15 -13.58 6.31
CA VAL A 94 3.49 -14.16 5.15
C VAL A 94 2.04 -14.53 5.48
N PRO A 95 1.12 -14.53 4.49
CA PRO A 95 -0.31 -14.70 4.71
C PRO A 95 -0.71 -16.04 5.35
N THR A 96 0.13 -17.05 5.19
CA THR A 96 -0.17 -18.45 5.56
C THR A 96 0.70 -18.96 6.70
N PHE A 97 1.42 -18.10 7.40
CA PHE A 97 2.23 -18.50 8.56
C PHE A 97 1.67 -17.88 9.86
N PRO A 98 1.45 -18.68 10.91
CA PRO A 98 1.68 -20.13 11.05
C PRO A 98 0.65 -21.00 10.33
N ASP A 99 -0.48 -20.44 9.93
CA ASP A 99 -1.60 -21.12 9.27
C ASP A 99 -2.37 -20.18 8.33
N ALA A 100 -3.33 -20.70 7.58
CA ALA A 100 -4.13 -19.95 6.61
C ALA A 100 -5.08 -18.91 7.25
N GLY A 101 -5.34 -18.99 8.54
CA GLY A 101 -6.13 -18.03 9.32
C GLY A 101 -5.37 -16.75 9.67
N ARG A 102 -4.08 -16.65 9.32
CA ARG A 102 -3.23 -15.53 9.74
C ARG A 102 -3.78 -14.16 9.40
N PHE A 103 -4.30 -13.95 8.20
CA PHE A 103 -4.89 -12.68 7.81
C PHE A 103 -6.09 -12.32 8.67
N TRP A 104 -6.96 -13.28 8.94
CA TRP A 104 -8.17 -13.10 9.74
C TRP A 104 -7.83 -12.83 11.21
N GLN A 105 -6.78 -13.46 11.73
CA GLN A 105 -6.25 -13.18 13.06
C GLN A 105 -5.76 -11.74 13.18
N VAL A 106 -5.09 -11.20 12.17
CA VAL A 106 -4.64 -9.80 12.13
C VAL A 106 -5.85 -8.86 12.08
N VAL A 107 -6.79 -9.10 11.15
CA VAL A 107 -8.04 -8.32 11.03
C VAL A 107 -8.77 -8.26 12.36
N SER A 108 -9.00 -9.41 13.00
CA SER A 108 -9.71 -9.51 14.27
C SER A 108 -8.95 -8.83 15.41
N LYS A 109 -7.66 -9.10 15.54
CA LYS A 109 -6.81 -8.56 16.61
C LYS A 109 -6.73 -7.06 16.60
N PHE A 110 -6.55 -6.47 15.44
CA PHE A 110 -6.37 -5.02 15.29
C PHE A 110 -7.65 -4.31 14.87
N LYS A 111 -8.75 -5.04 14.73
CA LYS A 111 -10.07 -4.51 14.34
C LYS A 111 -10.01 -3.72 13.03
N ALA A 112 -9.30 -4.28 12.03
CA ALA A 112 -9.22 -3.66 10.73
C ALA A 112 -10.62 -3.48 10.13
N THR A 113 -10.99 -2.25 9.78
CA THR A 113 -12.28 -1.91 9.16
C THR A 113 -12.20 -1.94 7.65
N VAL A 114 -11.01 -1.69 7.11
CA VAL A 114 -10.74 -1.73 5.67
C VAL A 114 -9.56 -2.69 5.43
N PHE A 115 -9.80 -3.73 4.63
CA PHE A 115 -8.77 -4.68 4.24
C PHE A 115 -8.60 -4.72 2.73
N TYR A 116 -7.39 -4.45 2.26
CA TYR A 116 -7.03 -4.48 0.84
C TYR A 116 -5.91 -5.50 0.61
N THR A 117 -6.08 -6.36 -0.39
CA THR A 117 -5.06 -7.34 -0.76
C THR A 117 -5.18 -7.73 -2.24
N ALA A 118 -4.22 -8.50 -2.74
CA ALA A 118 -4.23 -8.98 -4.11
C ALA A 118 -5.25 -10.12 -4.31
N PRO A 119 -5.96 -10.17 -5.45
CA PRO A 119 -6.87 -11.28 -5.77
C PRO A 119 -6.20 -12.66 -5.71
N THR A 120 -4.91 -12.73 -6.02
CA THR A 120 -4.13 -13.97 -5.93
C THR A 120 -3.98 -14.48 -4.51
N ALA A 121 -3.83 -13.58 -3.54
CA ALA A 121 -3.77 -13.94 -2.12
C ALA A 121 -5.09 -14.56 -1.66
N ILE A 122 -6.22 -13.93 -1.98
CA ILE A 122 -7.55 -14.46 -1.66
C ILE A 122 -7.79 -15.83 -2.31
N ARG A 123 -7.46 -15.98 -3.60
CA ARG A 123 -7.60 -17.27 -4.29
C ARG A 123 -6.72 -18.37 -3.67
N SER A 124 -5.56 -18.01 -3.17
CA SER A 124 -4.68 -18.95 -2.47
C SER A 124 -5.29 -19.40 -1.15
N LEU A 125 -5.88 -18.48 -0.40
CA LEU A 125 -6.56 -18.80 0.86
C LEU A 125 -7.80 -19.69 0.63
N ILE A 126 -8.61 -19.40 -0.38
CA ILE A 126 -9.77 -20.22 -0.77
C ILE A 126 -9.35 -21.67 -1.05
N ARG A 127 -8.20 -21.89 -1.68
CA ARG A 127 -7.70 -23.25 -1.99
C ARG A 127 -7.28 -24.03 -0.74
N LEU A 128 -7.02 -23.36 0.37
CA LEU A 128 -6.63 -23.99 1.64
C LEU A 128 -7.82 -24.46 2.46
N GLY A 129 -9.06 -24.23 1.99
CA GLY A 129 -10.29 -24.69 2.60
C GLY A 129 -11.11 -23.57 3.24
N GLU A 130 -12.32 -23.91 3.67
CA GLU A 130 -13.29 -22.98 4.26
C GLU A 130 -13.18 -22.91 5.80
N GLU A 131 -12.24 -23.60 6.38
CA GLU A 131 -12.03 -23.67 7.84
C GLU A 131 -11.39 -22.38 8.41
N TRP A 132 -11.02 -21.45 7.55
CA TRP A 132 -10.28 -20.23 7.88
C TRP A 132 -11.02 -18.97 7.43
N PRO A 133 -12.17 -18.64 7.97
CA PRO A 133 -12.84 -17.36 7.67
C PRO A 133 -12.23 -16.20 8.45
#